data_893f683b82415f7778629340d62f5afe
#
_entry.id   893f683b82415f7778629340d62f5afe
#
_cell.length_a   1.000
_cell.length_b   1.000
_cell.length_c   1.000
_cell.angle_alpha   90.00
_cell.angle_beta   90.00
_cell.angle_gamma   90.00
#
_symmetry.space_group_name_H-M   'P 1'
#
loop_
_entity.id
_entity.type
_entity.pdbx_description
1 polymer ?
#
loop_
_entity_poly.entity_id
_entity_poly.type
_entity_poly.pdbx_seq_one_letter_code
_entity_poly.pdbx_strand_id
1 'polypeptide(L)'
;MASLNSWALTTLADVKESLGIDSGNTTNDNLIIRKINQATDMIESYCGKNNSQHFASTVYTNEEYDGTGTDQLILKNRPVITFTSLQQRDTTLNDNDFTTVTADLYFTDMTAGVIDGRFEFLQYYNLYRATYTAGFATIPSDLAEACATLASYLYDNSTSGTGVKKKSQGPKNIEYFEPMQGESLMTQLGLDDTLQRYTDIPILADK
;
A
#
# COMPACT_ATOMS: atom_id res chain seq x y z
N MET A 1 -15.39 -17.95 -6.02
CA MET A 1 -15.03 -17.67 -4.63
C MET A 1 -14.21 -16.41 -4.62
N ALA A 2 -14.38 -15.52 -3.64
CA ALA A 2 -13.47 -14.39 -3.46
C ALA A 2 -12.13 -14.93 -2.96
N SER A 3 -11.03 -14.34 -3.44
CA SER A 3 -9.68 -14.63 -2.95
C SER A 3 -9.12 -13.40 -2.24
N LEU A 4 -8.38 -13.62 -1.17
CA LEU A 4 -7.62 -12.59 -0.51
C LEU A 4 -6.48 -12.15 -1.45
N ASN A 5 -6.30 -10.86 -1.62
CA ASN A 5 -5.18 -10.31 -2.39
C ASN A 5 -3.85 -10.71 -1.73
N SER A 6 -2.81 -10.95 -2.55
CA SER A 6 -1.48 -11.28 -2.03
C SER A 6 -0.84 -10.15 -1.22
N TRP A 7 -1.32 -8.92 -1.40
CA TRP A 7 -0.89 -7.71 -0.68
C TRP A 7 -1.87 -7.27 0.42
N ALA A 8 -2.84 -8.11 0.80
CA ALA A 8 -3.77 -7.80 1.89
C ALA A 8 -3.01 -7.52 3.19
N LEU A 9 -3.44 -6.46 3.90
CA LEU A 9 -2.77 -6.00 5.12
C LEU A 9 -3.16 -6.79 6.37
N THR A 10 -4.25 -7.54 6.31
CA THR A 10 -4.73 -8.37 7.41
C THR A 10 -5.26 -9.71 6.90
N THR A 11 -5.53 -10.64 7.79
CA THR A 11 -6.01 -11.98 7.44
C THR A 11 -7.51 -12.14 7.69
N LEU A 12 -8.11 -13.15 7.06
CA LEU A 12 -9.50 -13.54 7.33
C LEU A 12 -9.71 -13.92 8.79
N ALA A 13 -8.72 -14.56 9.43
CA ALA A 13 -8.78 -14.98 10.82
C ALA A 13 -8.86 -13.78 11.77
N ASP A 14 -8.00 -12.77 11.57
CA ASP A 14 -7.96 -11.57 12.40
C ASP A 14 -9.28 -10.78 12.32
N VAL A 15 -9.86 -10.65 11.11
CA VAL A 15 -11.14 -9.97 10.95
C VAL A 15 -12.29 -10.76 11.55
N LYS A 16 -12.29 -12.09 11.44
CA LYS A 16 -13.29 -12.93 12.13
C LYS A 16 -13.20 -12.78 13.65
N GLU A 17 -11.98 -12.76 14.20
CA GLU A 17 -11.75 -12.53 15.63
C GLU A 17 -12.29 -11.17 16.05
N SER A 18 -11.97 -10.11 15.31
CA SER A 18 -12.48 -8.75 15.54
C SER A 18 -14.01 -8.66 15.50
N LEU A 19 -14.66 -9.45 14.64
CA LEU A 19 -16.12 -9.54 14.53
C LEU A 19 -16.78 -10.50 15.54
N GLY A 20 -15.99 -11.24 16.33
CA GLY A 20 -16.50 -12.29 17.20
C GLY A 20 -17.13 -13.47 16.46
N ILE A 21 -16.68 -13.73 15.23
CA ILE A 21 -17.15 -14.85 14.40
C ILE A 21 -16.24 -16.06 14.62
N ASP A 22 -16.84 -17.20 14.93
CA ASP A 22 -16.09 -18.46 15.07
C ASP A 22 -15.32 -18.80 13.79
N SER A 23 -14.06 -19.20 13.94
CA SER A 23 -13.16 -19.51 12.82
C SER A 23 -13.69 -20.62 11.90
N GLY A 24 -14.47 -21.56 12.43
CA GLY A 24 -15.13 -22.63 11.68
C GLY A 24 -16.38 -22.19 10.90
N ASN A 25 -16.90 -21.00 11.18
CA ASN A 25 -18.06 -20.47 10.45
C ASN A 25 -17.62 -19.82 9.13
N THR A 26 -17.85 -20.49 8.02
CA THR A 26 -17.44 -20.07 6.67
C THR A 26 -18.54 -19.36 5.87
N THR A 27 -19.72 -19.17 6.45
CA THR A 27 -20.91 -18.66 5.74
C THR A 27 -20.65 -17.33 5.02
N ASN A 28 -19.92 -16.42 5.64
CA ASN A 28 -19.67 -15.07 5.13
C ASN A 28 -18.23 -14.83 4.67
N ASP A 29 -17.38 -15.84 4.59
CA ASP A 29 -15.97 -15.69 4.25
C ASP A 29 -15.73 -14.92 2.96
N ASN A 30 -16.49 -15.20 1.91
CA ASN A 30 -16.38 -14.48 0.64
C ASN A 30 -16.72 -12.97 0.77
N LEU A 31 -17.63 -12.61 1.67
CA LEU A 31 -17.97 -11.20 1.92
C LEU A 31 -16.86 -10.54 2.72
N ILE A 32 -16.38 -11.19 3.78
CA ILE A 32 -15.29 -10.68 4.63
C ILE A 32 -14.03 -10.48 3.79
N ILE A 33 -13.64 -11.45 2.96
CA ILE A 33 -12.48 -11.33 2.05
C ILE A 33 -12.59 -10.10 1.15
N ARG A 34 -13.77 -9.87 0.55
CA ARG A 34 -13.99 -8.65 -0.27
C ARG A 34 -13.84 -7.37 0.56
N LYS A 35 -14.25 -7.39 1.83
CA LYS A 35 -14.10 -6.23 2.71
C LYS A 35 -12.66 -6.00 3.13
N ILE A 36 -11.88 -7.06 3.33
CA ILE A 36 -10.43 -6.96 3.58
C ILE A 36 -9.72 -6.34 2.37
N ASN A 37 -9.99 -6.85 1.17
CA ASN A 37 -9.39 -6.28 -0.05
C ASN A 37 -9.78 -4.80 -0.21
N GLN A 38 -11.05 -4.46 0.01
CA GLN A 38 -11.53 -3.07 -0.05
C GLN A 38 -10.84 -2.19 1.01
N ALA A 39 -10.71 -2.67 2.24
CA ALA A 39 -10.04 -1.94 3.32
C ALA A 39 -8.54 -1.72 3.01
N THR A 40 -7.86 -2.73 2.48
CA THR A 40 -6.47 -2.63 2.03
C THR A 40 -6.32 -1.53 0.98
N ASP A 41 -7.12 -1.55 -0.09
CA ASP A 41 -7.07 -0.57 -1.17
C ASP A 41 -7.36 0.86 -0.65
N MET A 42 -8.30 1.00 0.29
CA MET A 42 -8.61 2.29 0.91
C MET A 42 -7.46 2.83 1.76
N ILE A 43 -6.81 1.99 2.56
CA ILE A 43 -5.64 2.37 3.38
C ILE A 43 -4.46 2.73 2.49
N GLU A 44 -4.15 1.92 1.49
CA GLU A 44 -3.07 2.20 0.55
C GLU A 44 -3.29 3.53 -0.18
N SER A 45 -4.52 3.77 -0.66
CA SER A 45 -4.88 5.03 -1.30
C SER A 45 -4.79 6.23 -0.34
N TYR A 46 -5.24 6.07 0.92
CA TYR A 46 -5.13 7.11 1.95
C TYR A 46 -3.68 7.49 2.23
N CYS A 47 -2.78 6.50 2.26
CA CYS A 47 -1.35 6.71 2.46
C CYS A 47 -0.60 7.18 1.20
N GLY A 48 -1.30 7.51 0.10
CA GLY A 48 -0.70 8.05 -1.12
C GLY A 48 -0.13 6.99 -2.06
N LYS A 49 -0.38 5.70 -1.82
CA LYS A 49 0.03 4.64 -2.74
C LYS A 49 -0.95 4.54 -3.91
N ASN A 50 -0.42 4.27 -5.08
CA ASN A 50 -1.22 3.99 -6.28
C ASN A 50 -1.47 2.48 -6.43
N ASN A 51 -2.31 2.10 -7.40
CA ASN A 51 -2.72 0.70 -7.62
C ASN A 51 -1.58 -0.30 -7.90
N SER A 52 -0.36 0.18 -8.13
CA SER A 52 0.83 -0.66 -8.35
C SER A 52 1.81 -0.63 -7.18
N GLN A 53 1.49 0.09 -6.11
CA GLN A 53 2.33 0.27 -4.93
C GLN A 53 1.65 -0.35 -3.72
N HIS A 54 2.34 -1.24 -3.04
CA HIS A 54 1.79 -1.98 -1.90
C HIS A 54 2.65 -1.84 -0.66
N PHE A 55 2.02 -1.93 0.51
CA PHE A 55 2.73 -2.07 1.77
C PHE A 55 3.33 -3.46 1.95
N ALA A 56 2.65 -4.49 1.45
CA ALA A 56 3.17 -5.85 1.47
C ALA A 56 4.37 -6.00 0.52
N SER A 57 5.29 -6.88 0.90
CA SER A 57 6.46 -7.20 0.08
C SER A 57 6.06 -7.58 -1.35
N THR A 58 6.49 -6.77 -2.30
CA THR A 58 6.15 -6.91 -3.72
C THR A 58 7.41 -6.75 -4.58
N VAL A 59 7.51 -7.59 -5.62
CA VAL A 59 8.61 -7.50 -6.60
C VAL A 59 8.21 -6.53 -7.71
N TYR A 60 9.01 -5.50 -7.89
CA TYR A 60 8.89 -4.52 -8.97
C TYR A 60 9.93 -4.86 -10.04
N THR A 61 9.46 -5.29 -11.19
CA THR A 61 10.33 -5.74 -12.28
C THR A 61 10.38 -4.68 -13.39
N ASN A 62 11.60 -4.22 -13.72
CA ASN A 62 11.81 -3.23 -14.77
C ASN A 62 10.98 -1.95 -14.60
N GLU A 63 10.83 -1.48 -13.37
CA GLU A 63 10.14 -0.22 -13.11
C GLU A 63 10.92 0.95 -13.70
N GLU A 64 10.25 1.77 -14.49
CA GLU A 64 10.89 2.84 -15.26
C GLU A 64 11.02 4.13 -14.43
N TYR A 65 12.16 4.81 -14.63
CA TYR A 65 12.55 6.03 -13.96
C TYR A 65 13.11 7.05 -14.92
N ASP A 66 12.75 8.29 -14.74
CA ASP A 66 13.39 9.41 -15.39
C ASP A 66 14.76 9.65 -14.76
N GLY A 67 15.72 10.06 -15.55
CA GLY A 67 16.98 10.52 -15.00
C GLY A 67 16.83 11.88 -14.36
N THR A 68 17.48 12.05 -13.21
CA THR A 68 17.31 13.23 -12.34
C THR A 68 18.23 14.40 -12.69
N GLY A 69 19.31 14.18 -13.45
CA GLY A 69 20.38 15.16 -13.65
C GLY A 69 21.27 15.33 -12.40
N THR A 70 21.16 14.40 -11.45
CA THR A 70 21.97 14.36 -10.22
C THR A 70 22.61 12.98 -10.07
N ASP A 71 23.39 12.78 -9.03
CA ASP A 71 23.98 11.49 -8.66
C ASP A 71 23.02 10.58 -7.89
N GLN A 72 21.76 11.00 -7.68
CA GLN A 72 20.76 10.24 -6.92
C GLN A 72 19.54 9.88 -7.77
N LEU A 73 19.08 8.64 -7.63
CA LEU A 73 17.81 8.14 -8.17
C LEU A 73 16.96 7.61 -7.01
N ILE A 74 15.75 8.17 -6.85
CA ILE A 74 14.84 7.81 -5.76
C ILE A 74 13.86 6.76 -6.24
N LEU A 75 13.82 5.61 -5.56
CA LEU A 75 12.88 4.53 -5.84
C LEU A 75 11.47 4.90 -5.38
N LYS A 76 10.47 4.55 -6.18
CA LYS A 76 9.06 4.86 -5.93
C LYS A 76 8.48 4.09 -4.76
N ASN A 77 9.03 2.89 -4.47
CA ASN A 77 8.51 1.99 -3.44
C ASN A 77 9.53 1.77 -2.34
N ARG A 78 9.08 1.95 -1.09
CA ARG A 78 9.93 1.89 0.13
C ARG A 78 9.16 1.25 1.28
N PRO A 79 9.87 0.64 2.26
CA PRO A 79 11.31 0.36 2.30
C PRO A 79 11.72 -0.69 1.27
N VAL A 80 12.95 -0.66 0.81
CA VAL A 80 13.51 -1.66 -0.12
C VAL A 80 14.03 -2.84 0.70
N ILE A 81 13.60 -4.05 0.32
CA ILE A 81 14.03 -5.30 0.97
C ILE A 81 15.27 -5.86 0.24
N THR A 82 15.20 -5.90 -1.07
CA THR A 82 16.33 -6.36 -1.91
C THR A 82 16.36 -5.56 -3.21
N PHE A 83 17.55 -5.17 -3.62
CA PHE A 83 17.79 -4.53 -4.91
C PHE A 83 18.47 -5.54 -5.85
N THR A 84 17.92 -5.74 -7.04
CA THR A 84 18.40 -6.79 -7.96
C THR A 84 19.24 -6.19 -9.08
N SER A 85 18.75 -5.16 -9.77
CA SER A 85 19.47 -4.58 -10.91
C SER A 85 19.01 -3.16 -11.22
N LEU A 86 19.97 -2.37 -11.71
CA LEU A 86 19.74 -1.11 -12.39
C LEU A 86 20.13 -1.28 -13.87
N GLN A 87 19.29 -0.78 -14.75
CA GLN A 87 19.55 -0.79 -16.19
C GLN A 87 19.40 0.61 -16.75
N GLN A 88 20.15 0.91 -17.77
CA GLN A 88 20.08 2.17 -18.51
C GLN A 88 19.74 1.89 -19.97
N ARG A 89 18.84 2.69 -20.55
CA ARG A 89 18.47 2.63 -21.96
C ARG A 89 19.62 3.14 -22.82
N ASP A 90 19.88 2.46 -23.91
CA ASP A 90 20.80 2.98 -24.93
C ASP A 90 20.11 4.14 -25.69
N THR A 91 20.64 5.35 -25.53
CA THR A 91 20.10 6.55 -26.18
C THR A 91 20.52 6.69 -27.65
N THR A 92 21.44 5.85 -28.10
CA THR A 92 21.97 5.90 -29.48
C THR A 92 21.17 5.06 -30.46
N LEU A 93 20.38 4.11 -29.95
CA LEU A 93 19.55 3.22 -30.71
C LEU A 93 18.08 3.58 -30.51
N ASN A 94 17.26 3.54 -31.56
CA ASN A 94 15.80 3.76 -31.46
C ASN A 94 15.06 2.62 -30.75
N ASP A 95 15.77 1.75 -30.07
CA ASP A 95 15.25 0.53 -29.48
C ASP A 95 15.11 0.64 -27.93
N ASN A 96 14.22 -0.18 -27.41
CA ASN A 96 14.04 -0.37 -25.98
C ASN A 96 15.16 -1.24 -25.36
N ASP A 97 16.36 -1.14 -25.90
CA ASP A 97 17.50 -1.89 -25.40
C ASP A 97 18.04 -1.25 -24.11
N PHE A 98 18.03 -2.05 -23.07
CA PHE A 98 18.53 -1.67 -21.75
C PHE A 98 19.77 -2.48 -21.42
N THR A 99 20.83 -1.79 -21.02
CA THR A 99 22.05 -2.42 -20.54
C THR A 99 22.14 -2.33 -19.02
N THR A 100 22.62 -3.39 -18.38
CA THR A 100 22.79 -3.42 -16.92
C THR A 100 23.93 -2.48 -16.53
N VAL A 101 23.64 -1.56 -15.59
CA VAL A 101 24.65 -0.72 -14.96
C VAL A 101 25.43 -1.59 -13.97
N THR A 102 26.76 -1.52 -14.07
CA THR A 102 27.64 -2.33 -13.19
C THR A 102 27.45 -1.95 -11.73
N ALA A 103 27.33 -2.92 -10.84
CA ALA A 103 27.05 -2.70 -9.42
C ALA A 103 28.10 -1.83 -8.69
N ASP A 104 29.35 -1.82 -9.18
CA ASP A 104 30.41 -0.97 -8.63
C ASP A 104 30.21 0.55 -8.89
N LEU A 105 29.28 0.88 -9.78
CA LEU A 105 29.00 2.29 -10.18
C LEU A 105 27.91 2.94 -9.34
N TYR A 106 27.27 2.22 -8.43
CA TYR A 106 26.24 2.78 -7.56
C TYR A 106 26.20 2.08 -6.20
N PHE A 107 25.63 2.77 -5.23
CA PHE A 107 25.31 2.24 -3.92
C PHE A 107 23.79 2.37 -3.71
N THR A 108 23.16 1.42 -3.02
CA THR A 108 21.73 1.46 -2.73
C THR A 108 21.50 1.60 -1.23
N ASP A 109 20.94 2.73 -0.81
CA ASP A 109 20.37 2.86 0.53
C ASP A 109 18.99 2.19 0.55
N MET A 110 18.94 0.98 1.10
CA MET A 110 17.71 0.19 1.17
C MET A 110 16.64 0.85 2.04
N THR A 111 17.04 1.58 3.09
CA THR A 111 16.13 2.23 4.03
C THR A 111 15.48 3.46 3.42
N ALA A 112 16.31 4.32 2.84
CA ALA A 112 15.83 5.52 2.17
C ALA A 112 15.22 5.23 0.79
N GLY A 113 15.54 4.07 0.19
CA GLY A 113 15.15 3.75 -1.18
C GLY A 113 15.82 4.65 -2.20
N VAL A 114 17.09 4.98 -1.98
CA VAL A 114 17.88 5.85 -2.85
C VAL A 114 19.02 5.05 -3.47
N ILE A 115 19.24 5.27 -4.75
CA ILE A 115 20.42 4.77 -5.47
C ILE A 115 21.36 5.94 -5.65
N ASP A 116 22.52 5.90 -4.99
CA ASP A 116 23.60 6.88 -5.14
C ASP A 116 24.57 6.40 -6.22
N GLY A 117 24.60 7.10 -7.36
CA GLY A 117 25.49 6.82 -8.46
C GLY A 117 26.87 7.45 -8.26
N ARG A 118 27.89 6.77 -8.77
CA ARG A 118 29.22 7.38 -8.97
C ARG A 118 29.28 8.18 -10.27
N PHE A 119 28.11 8.45 -10.87
CA PHE A 119 27.89 9.19 -12.10
C PHE A 119 26.57 9.95 -11.97
N GLU A 120 26.37 10.97 -12.79
CA GLU A 120 25.10 11.68 -12.86
C GLU A 120 24.07 10.84 -13.62
N PHE A 121 22.88 10.67 -13.06
CA PHE A 121 21.71 10.09 -13.75
C PHE A 121 21.24 11.12 -14.79
N LEU A 122 21.64 10.92 -16.05
CA LEU A 122 21.33 11.84 -17.14
C LEU A 122 19.83 12.19 -17.17
N GLN A 123 19.52 13.48 -17.21
CA GLN A 123 18.14 13.95 -17.24
C GLN A 123 17.48 13.59 -18.58
N TYR A 124 16.75 12.50 -18.60
CA TYR A 124 16.03 12.00 -19.76
C TYR A 124 14.82 11.15 -19.31
N TYR A 125 13.75 11.18 -20.10
CA TYR A 125 12.51 10.45 -19.82
C TYR A 125 12.70 8.94 -19.93
N ASN A 126 12.25 8.17 -18.92
CA ASN A 126 12.30 6.71 -18.86
C ASN A 126 13.67 6.12 -19.24
N LEU A 127 14.77 6.76 -18.80
CA LEU A 127 16.12 6.34 -19.16
C LEU A 127 16.59 5.14 -18.35
N TYR A 128 16.10 4.98 -17.14
CA TYR A 128 16.54 3.93 -16.22
C TYR A 128 15.41 2.95 -15.91
N ARG A 129 15.80 1.71 -15.62
CA ARG A 129 14.91 0.66 -15.07
C ARG A 129 15.52 0.05 -13.86
N ALA A 130 14.71 -0.14 -12.81
CA ALA A 130 15.12 -0.84 -11.61
C ALA A 130 14.28 -2.10 -11.41
N THR A 131 14.94 -3.18 -10.95
CA THR A 131 14.27 -4.38 -10.47
C THR A 131 14.63 -4.57 -9.01
N TYR A 132 13.63 -4.61 -8.14
CA TYR A 132 13.82 -4.68 -6.69
C TYR A 132 12.57 -5.23 -6.00
N THR A 133 12.72 -5.61 -4.74
CA THR A 133 11.59 -5.96 -3.86
C THR A 133 11.46 -4.88 -2.80
N ALA A 134 10.26 -4.35 -2.63
CA ALA A 134 9.98 -3.35 -1.62
C ALA A 134 8.67 -3.62 -0.87
N GLY A 135 8.47 -2.93 0.24
CA GLY A 135 7.37 -3.11 1.17
C GLY A 135 7.83 -3.73 2.48
N PHE A 136 6.90 -4.12 3.31
CA PHE A 136 7.20 -4.80 4.56
C PHE A 136 7.22 -6.31 4.36
N ALA A 137 8.30 -6.98 4.77
CA ALA A 137 8.39 -8.44 4.77
C ALA A 137 7.34 -9.06 5.70
N THR A 138 7.05 -8.36 6.80
CA THR A 138 5.93 -8.65 7.70
C THR A 138 5.18 -7.35 7.91
N ILE A 139 3.88 -7.34 7.66
CA ILE A 139 3.04 -6.16 7.86
C ILE A 139 3.13 -5.72 9.33
N PRO A 140 3.40 -4.43 9.61
CA PRO A 140 3.36 -3.90 10.97
C PRO A 140 2.02 -4.15 11.63
N SER A 141 2.03 -4.53 12.91
CA SER A 141 0.82 -4.94 13.64
C SER A 141 -0.22 -3.81 13.74
N ASP A 142 0.22 -2.58 13.88
CA ASP A 142 -0.66 -1.40 13.92
C ASP A 142 -1.37 -1.16 12.58
N LEU A 143 -0.68 -1.40 11.46
CA LEU A 143 -1.26 -1.31 10.12
C LEU A 143 -2.23 -2.48 9.85
N ALA A 144 -1.89 -3.70 10.31
CA ALA A 144 -2.76 -4.86 10.20
C ALA A 144 -4.05 -4.67 11.01
N GLU A 145 -3.94 -4.15 12.24
CA GLU A 145 -5.09 -3.85 13.10
C GLU A 145 -5.96 -2.73 12.53
N ALA A 146 -5.37 -1.67 11.98
CA ALA A 146 -6.12 -0.63 11.30
C ALA A 146 -6.94 -1.19 10.12
N CYS A 147 -6.35 -2.11 9.36
CA CYS A 147 -7.06 -2.78 8.26
C CYS A 147 -8.17 -3.71 8.77
N ALA A 148 -7.93 -4.46 9.85
CA ALA A 148 -8.95 -5.33 10.44
C ALA A 148 -10.14 -4.52 10.97
N THR A 149 -9.88 -3.40 11.65
CA THR A 149 -10.91 -2.47 12.13
C THR A 149 -11.75 -1.92 10.99
N LEU A 150 -11.10 -1.42 9.93
CA LEU A 150 -11.80 -0.88 8.75
C LEU A 150 -12.60 -1.96 8.03
N ALA A 151 -12.04 -3.16 7.85
CA ALA A 151 -12.73 -4.29 7.20
C ALA A 151 -13.96 -4.73 7.99
N SER A 152 -13.85 -4.79 9.33
CA SER A 152 -14.97 -5.12 10.23
C SER A 152 -16.08 -4.08 10.14
N TYR A 153 -15.74 -2.80 10.15
CA TYR A 153 -16.71 -1.71 9.95
C TYR A 153 -17.43 -1.81 8.59
N LEU A 154 -16.68 -2.05 7.51
CA LEU A 154 -17.26 -2.22 6.17
C LEU A 154 -18.15 -3.46 6.07
N TYR A 155 -17.83 -4.53 6.81
CA TYR A 155 -18.65 -5.73 6.87
C TYR A 155 -19.97 -5.45 7.59
N ASP A 156 -19.93 -4.86 8.79
CA ASP A 156 -21.10 -4.55 9.60
C ASP A 156 -22.07 -3.62 8.86
N ASN A 157 -21.54 -2.59 8.20
CA ASN A 157 -22.37 -1.70 7.39
C ASN A 157 -23.02 -2.41 6.19
N SER A 158 -22.35 -3.40 5.60
CA SER A 158 -22.91 -4.13 4.48
C SER A 158 -24.01 -5.13 4.87
N THR A 159 -23.96 -5.64 6.11
CA THR A 159 -24.92 -6.62 6.65
C THR A 159 -26.10 -5.97 7.36
N SER A 160 -25.90 -4.76 7.92
CA SER A 160 -26.95 -4.02 8.64
C SER A 160 -27.98 -3.31 7.75
N GLY A 161 -27.78 -3.32 6.43
CA GLY A 161 -28.65 -2.66 5.45
C GLY A 161 -28.33 -1.17 5.32
N THR A 162 -27.90 -0.76 4.15
CA THR A 162 -27.59 0.63 3.81
C THR A 162 -28.84 1.52 4.04
N GLY A 163 -28.73 2.48 4.95
CA GLY A 163 -29.76 3.52 5.17
C GLY A 163 -30.60 3.38 6.43
N VAL A 164 -30.35 2.41 7.30
CA VAL A 164 -31.04 2.34 8.59
C VAL A 164 -30.34 3.24 9.60
N LYS A 165 -30.83 4.45 9.80
CA LYS A 165 -30.31 5.42 10.77
C LYS A 165 -30.60 5.04 12.22
N LYS A 166 -31.68 4.32 12.46
CA LYS A 166 -32.12 3.91 13.79
C LYS A 166 -32.95 2.64 13.72
N LYS A 167 -32.58 1.62 14.49
CA LYS A 167 -33.37 0.42 14.66
C LYS A 167 -33.82 0.36 16.11
N SER A 168 -35.13 0.48 16.34
CA SER A 168 -35.75 0.30 17.66
C SER A 168 -36.28 -1.14 17.75
N GLN A 169 -35.86 -1.86 18.76
CA GLN A 169 -36.36 -3.20 19.05
C GLN A 169 -36.65 -3.32 20.55
N GLY A 170 -37.89 -2.98 20.93
CA GLY A 170 -38.29 -2.89 22.34
C GLY A 170 -37.57 -1.76 23.09
N PRO A 171 -37.08 -1.99 24.33
CA PRO A 171 -36.40 -0.96 25.10
C PRO A 171 -34.95 -0.65 24.63
N LYS A 172 -34.44 -1.37 23.63
CA LYS A 172 -33.11 -1.11 23.07
C LYS A 172 -33.21 -0.25 21.81
N ASN A 173 -32.65 0.94 21.89
CA ASN A 173 -32.37 1.76 20.72
C ASN A 173 -30.93 1.52 20.29
N ILE A 174 -30.74 1.08 19.04
CA ILE A 174 -29.43 1.00 18.40
C ILE A 174 -29.36 2.18 17.45
N GLU A 175 -28.51 3.15 17.75
CA GLU A 175 -28.19 4.25 16.84
C GLU A 175 -26.94 3.87 16.06
N TYR A 176 -27.02 3.88 14.77
CA TYR A 176 -25.86 3.68 13.89
C TYR A 176 -25.15 5.01 13.71
N PHE A 177 -23.83 4.95 13.70
CA PHE A 177 -22.99 6.11 13.54
C PHE A 177 -23.25 6.74 12.15
N GLU A 178 -23.68 8.02 12.13
CA GLU A 178 -23.73 8.78 10.89
C GLU A 178 -22.33 9.34 10.59
N PRO A 179 -21.82 9.16 9.36
CA PRO A 179 -20.62 9.88 8.94
C PRO A 179 -20.84 11.37 9.12
N MET A 180 -20.05 12.06 9.91
CA MET A 180 -20.07 13.52 9.97
C MET A 180 -19.76 14.05 8.58
N GLN A 181 -20.58 14.98 8.08
CA GLN A 181 -20.35 15.60 6.79
C GLN A 181 -18.98 16.30 6.79
N GLY A 182 -18.06 15.83 5.96
CA GLY A 182 -16.76 16.45 5.75
C GLY A 182 -15.58 15.74 6.43
N GLU A 183 -15.79 14.74 7.29
CA GLU A 183 -14.71 13.94 7.86
C GLU A 183 -14.46 12.67 7.03
N SER A 184 -13.17 12.30 6.92
CA SER A 184 -12.82 11.04 6.27
C SER A 184 -13.26 9.86 7.15
N LEU A 185 -13.54 8.71 6.54
CA LEU A 185 -13.85 7.48 7.27
C LEU A 185 -12.69 7.09 8.20
N MET A 186 -11.45 7.39 7.81
CA MET A 186 -10.25 7.12 8.62
C MET A 186 -10.25 7.92 9.92
N THR A 187 -10.59 9.21 9.84
CA THR A 187 -10.75 10.09 11.02
C THR A 187 -11.83 9.57 11.95
N GLN A 188 -12.97 9.18 11.41
CA GLN A 188 -14.11 8.67 12.20
C GLN A 188 -13.78 7.40 12.96
N LEU A 189 -12.93 6.54 12.39
CA LEU A 189 -12.46 5.31 13.03
C LEU A 189 -11.23 5.52 13.91
N GLY A 190 -10.69 6.76 14.00
CA GLY A 190 -9.49 7.06 14.78
C GLY A 190 -8.22 6.46 14.22
N LEU A 191 -8.18 6.18 12.92
CA LEU A 191 -7.05 5.54 12.24
C LEU A 191 -6.02 6.54 11.70
N ASP A 192 -6.35 7.84 11.65
CA ASP A 192 -5.51 8.87 11.05
C ASP A 192 -4.11 8.92 11.64
N ASP A 193 -3.99 8.96 12.97
CA ASP A 193 -2.70 9.05 13.65
C ASP A 193 -1.79 7.85 13.36
N THR A 194 -2.38 6.67 13.19
CA THR A 194 -1.67 5.45 12.84
C THR A 194 -1.23 5.50 11.39
N LEU A 195 -2.14 5.85 10.48
CA LEU A 195 -1.90 5.83 9.04
C LEU A 195 -0.96 6.96 8.58
N GLN A 196 -0.93 8.11 9.27
CA GLN A 196 -0.02 9.20 8.96
C GLN A 196 1.46 8.79 9.00
N ARG A 197 1.82 7.81 9.84
CA ARG A 197 3.21 7.29 9.90
C ARG A 197 3.63 6.56 8.63
N TYR A 198 2.65 6.09 7.87
CA TYR A 198 2.83 5.32 6.64
C TYR A 198 2.57 6.14 5.37
N THR A 199 2.17 7.41 5.53
CA THR A 199 2.01 8.31 4.40
C THR A 199 3.39 8.65 3.82
N ASP A 200 3.60 8.36 2.55
CA ASP A 200 4.82 8.76 1.86
C ASP A 200 4.89 10.29 1.81
N ILE A 201 5.75 10.87 2.63
CA ILE A 201 6.08 12.29 2.50
C ILE A 201 6.88 12.40 1.20
N PRO A 202 6.40 13.16 0.19
CA PRO A 202 7.20 13.40 -1.00
C PRO A 202 8.51 14.04 -0.54
N ILE A 203 9.63 13.38 -0.80
CA ILE A 203 10.95 14.00 -0.62
C ILE A 203 10.97 15.12 -1.64
N LEU A 204 10.71 16.35 -1.17
CA LEU A 204 11.02 17.54 -1.96
C LEU A 204 12.51 17.48 -2.21
N ALA A 205 12.90 17.15 -3.44
CA ALA A 205 14.28 17.37 -3.88
C ALA A 205 14.54 18.86 -3.69
N ASP A 206 15.30 19.21 -2.68
CA ASP A 206 15.84 20.55 -2.55
C ASP A 206 16.59 20.88 -3.84
N LYS A 207 16.12 21.93 -4.49
CA LYS A 207 16.69 22.45 -5.75
C LYS A 207 18.06 23.05 -5.51
#